data_9fd99dc69d7ce0887ee86ae716b94209
#
_entry.id   9fd99dc69d7ce0887ee86ae716b94209
#
_cell.length_a   1.000
_cell.length_b   1.000
_cell.length_c   1.000
_cell.angle_alpha   90.00
_cell.angle_beta   90.00
_cell.angle_gamma   90.00
#
_symmetry.space_group_name_H-M   'P 1'
#
loop_
_entity.id
_entity.type
_entity.pdbx_description
1 polymer ?
#
loop_
_entity_poly.entity_id
_entity_poly.type
_entity_poly.pdbx_seq_one_letter_code
_entity_poly.pdbx_strand_id
1 'polypeptide(L)'
;MNVRIIIFALVSWLTLASCGTEYQVEGSSSVSRLDGKMLFVKVSNGKELIKVDSAEVIHGLFRMEGKLDSTVMASLYMDDQNIMPLVMEKGKIQIKIDNTCITATGTPLNNKLYDFVARKNALDDRAYEIERMESRMIMDGKPFSEVEQEIAKERANLSDEFDKLVKEFVQNNYENVLGPAIFQMMSNGYTSPKITPLMEQILKEAPESFRSHTMVRSLVDASR
;
A
#
# COMPACT_ATOMS: atom_id res chain seq x y z
N MET A 1 35.92 40.30 -55.02
CA MET A 1 35.00 40.66 -53.90
C MET A 1 34.40 39.39 -53.41
N ASN A 2 35.04 38.81 -52.34
CA ASN A 2 34.75 37.43 -51.88
C ASN A 2 33.74 37.45 -50.77
N VAL A 3 32.56 36.90 -51.05
CA VAL A 3 31.49 36.69 -50.05
C VAL A 3 31.80 35.37 -49.33
N ARG A 4 32.28 35.43 -48.09
CA ARG A 4 32.41 34.29 -47.20
C ARG A 4 31.06 33.95 -46.61
N ILE A 5 30.49 32.85 -47.04
CA ILE A 5 29.30 32.23 -46.46
C ILE A 5 29.73 31.55 -45.15
N ILE A 6 29.32 32.13 -44.03
CA ILE A 6 29.45 31.52 -42.69
C ILE A 6 28.26 30.61 -42.51
N ILE A 7 28.47 29.30 -42.62
CA ILE A 7 27.47 28.27 -42.26
C ILE A 7 27.53 28.13 -40.74
N PHE A 8 26.53 28.71 -40.05
CA PHE A 8 26.30 28.42 -38.65
C PHE A 8 25.67 26.99 -38.52
N ALA A 9 26.51 26.02 -38.16
CA ALA A 9 26.02 24.70 -37.78
C ALA A 9 25.31 24.82 -36.43
N LEU A 10 23.98 24.87 -36.48
CA LEU A 10 23.10 24.76 -35.28
C LEU A 10 23.20 23.32 -34.77
N VAL A 11 24.09 23.06 -33.83
CA VAL A 11 24.13 21.80 -33.11
C VAL A 11 22.94 21.81 -32.17
N SER A 12 21.85 21.21 -32.62
CA SER A 12 20.67 20.92 -31.82
C SER A 12 21.08 19.86 -30.79
N TRP A 13 21.28 20.30 -29.54
CA TRP A 13 21.37 19.40 -28.40
C TRP A 13 19.98 18.79 -28.19
N LEU A 14 19.75 17.63 -28.76
CA LEU A 14 18.69 16.74 -28.32
C LEU A 14 19.05 16.26 -26.89
N THR A 15 18.58 16.97 -25.91
CA THR A 15 18.49 16.44 -24.54
C THR A 15 17.50 15.29 -24.59
N LEU A 16 18.02 14.07 -24.60
CA LEU A 16 17.22 12.89 -24.28
C LEU A 16 16.72 13.09 -22.86
N ALA A 17 15.52 13.63 -22.75
CA ALA A 17 14.79 13.64 -21.49
C ALA A 17 14.55 12.18 -21.12
N SER A 18 15.42 11.65 -20.26
CA SER A 18 15.17 10.37 -19.61
C SER A 18 13.81 10.47 -18.92
N CYS A 19 12.82 9.75 -19.44
CA CYS A 19 11.44 9.75 -18.96
C CYS A 19 11.31 8.92 -17.68
N GLY A 20 12.29 9.01 -16.78
CA GLY A 20 12.22 8.37 -15.47
C GLY A 20 11.32 9.16 -14.52
N THR A 21 10.54 8.46 -13.72
CA THR A 21 9.75 9.07 -12.65
C THR A 21 10.67 9.46 -11.50
N GLU A 22 10.82 10.76 -11.27
CA GLU A 22 11.63 11.27 -10.15
C GLU A 22 10.80 11.23 -8.86
N TYR A 23 11.31 10.56 -7.83
CA TYR A 23 10.73 10.52 -6.50
C TYR A 23 11.67 11.14 -5.48
N GLN A 24 11.08 11.65 -4.41
CA GLN A 24 11.78 12.09 -3.21
C GLN A 24 11.00 11.56 -2.00
N VAL A 25 11.66 10.77 -1.17
CA VAL A 25 11.12 10.32 0.10
C VAL A 25 11.75 11.16 1.20
N GLU A 26 10.95 11.83 2.00
CA GLU A 26 11.37 12.47 3.24
C GLU A 26 10.65 11.82 4.40
N GLY A 27 11.39 11.29 5.36
CA GLY A 27 10.84 10.60 6.49
C GLY A 27 11.25 11.20 7.83
N SER A 28 10.34 11.12 8.78
CA SER A 28 10.59 11.45 10.17
C SER A 28 10.13 10.33 11.10
N SER A 29 10.92 10.07 12.14
CA SER A 29 10.59 9.07 13.17
C SER A 29 10.80 9.66 14.56
N SER A 30 9.80 9.49 15.44
CA SER A 30 9.92 9.71 16.87
C SER A 30 10.31 8.44 17.64
N VAL A 31 10.47 7.32 16.93
CA VAL A 31 10.82 6.03 17.53
C VAL A 31 12.34 5.93 17.68
N SER A 32 12.85 6.14 18.87
CA SER A 32 14.29 6.20 19.15
C SER A 32 15.09 4.96 18.72
N ARG A 33 14.47 3.78 18.70
CA ARG A 33 15.10 2.52 18.24
C ARG A 33 15.43 2.53 16.75
N LEU A 34 14.87 3.45 15.96
CA LEU A 34 15.15 3.60 14.53
C LEU A 34 16.37 4.47 14.26
N ASP A 35 16.81 5.31 15.23
CA ASP A 35 17.98 6.17 15.05
C ASP A 35 19.24 5.32 14.84
N GLY A 36 20.07 5.66 13.87
CA GLY A 36 21.23 4.89 13.43
C GLY A 36 20.91 3.59 12.66
N LYS A 37 19.64 3.32 12.32
CA LYS A 37 19.25 2.14 11.56
C LYS A 37 19.10 2.45 10.07
N MET A 38 19.47 1.47 9.24
CA MET A 38 19.21 1.52 7.80
C MET A 38 17.76 1.13 7.49
N LEU A 39 17.08 1.97 6.74
CA LEU A 39 15.78 1.68 6.15
C LEU A 39 15.96 1.37 4.67
N PHE A 40 15.16 0.41 4.18
CA PHE A 40 15.22 -0.06 2.81
C PHE A 40 13.82 0.02 2.17
N VAL A 41 13.72 0.61 1.00
CA VAL A 41 12.53 0.46 0.16
C VAL A 41 12.74 -0.77 -0.72
N LYS A 42 11.83 -1.73 -0.60
CA LYS A 42 11.88 -2.98 -1.38
C LYS A 42 10.58 -3.16 -2.16
N VAL A 43 10.70 -3.71 -3.37
CA VAL A 43 9.59 -4.07 -4.27
C VAL A 43 9.61 -5.57 -4.49
N SER A 44 8.44 -6.21 -4.45
CA SER A 44 8.32 -7.63 -4.78
C SER A 44 8.14 -7.82 -6.27
N ASN A 45 8.93 -8.70 -6.88
CA ASN A 45 8.72 -9.18 -8.26
C ASN A 45 7.95 -10.50 -8.31
N GLY A 46 7.36 -10.93 -7.19
CA GLY A 46 6.63 -12.20 -7.03
C GLY A 46 7.51 -13.38 -6.65
N LYS A 47 8.84 -13.27 -6.72
CA LYS A 47 9.80 -14.31 -6.32
C LYS A 47 10.71 -13.85 -5.19
N GLU A 48 11.14 -12.61 -5.25
CA GLU A 48 12.10 -12.02 -4.31
C GLU A 48 11.77 -10.53 -4.06
N LEU A 49 12.37 -9.99 -3.01
CA LEU A 49 12.31 -8.58 -2.67
C LEU A 49 13.54 -7.87 -3.25
N ILE A 50 13.32 -6.96 -4.18
CA ILE A 50 14.35 -6.16 -4.81
C ILE A 50 14.48 -4.84 -4.07
N LYS A 51 15.69 -4.52 -3.60
CA LYS A 51 15.98 -3.22 -3.01
C LYS A 51 15.97 -2.14 -4.09
N VAL A 52 15.15 -1.12 -3.89
CA VAL A 52 15.06 0.07 -4.75
C VAL A 52 15.96 1.18 -4.23
N ASP A 53 15.87 1.45 -2.91
CA ASP A 53 16.62 2.53 -2.28
C ASP A 53 16.85 2.24 -0.79
N SER A 54 17.70 3.04 -0.15
CA SER A 54 17.94 2.93 1.29
C SER A 54 18.49 4.23 1.88
N ALA A 55 18.18 4.49 3.15
CA ALA A 55 18.74 5.59 3.91
C ALA A 55 18.95 5.22 5.38
N GLU A 56 19.95 5.82 6.02
CA GLU A 56 20.12 5.77 7.46
C GLU A 56 19.22 6.79 8.15
N VAL A 57 18.64 6.42 9.28
CA VAL A 57 17.90 7.35 10.14
C VAL A 57 18.89 8.10 11.02
N ILE A 58 18.99 9.40 10.84
CA ILE A 58 19.90 10.28 11.59
C ILE A 58 19.07 11.33 12.31
N HIS A 59 19.13 11.33 13.64
CA HIS A 59 18.33 12.22 14.49
C HIS A 59 16.83 12.16 14.17
N GLY A 60 16.34 10.95 13.90
CA GLY A 60 14.94 10.70 13.56
C GLY A 60 14.53 11.12 12.15
N LEU A 61 15.45 11.51 11.28
CA LEU A 61 15.18 11.92 9.90
C LEU A 61 15.86 10.99 8.91
N PHE A 62 15.24 10.78 7.74
CA PHE A 62 15.83 10.06 6.62
C PHE A 62 15.33 10.61 5.28
N ARG A 63 16.14 10.44 4.25
CA ARG A 63 15.82 10.91 2.90
C ARG A 63 16.33 9.93 1.85
N MET A 64 15.50 9.70 0.84
CA MET A 64 15.84 8.92 -0.36
C MET A 64 15.38 9.71 -1.58
N GLU A 65 16.10 9.60 -2.68
CA GLU A 65 15.72 10.24 -3.94
C GLU A 65 16.29 9.46 -5.13
N GLY A 66 15.53 9.42 -6.21
CA GLY A 66 15.95 8.67 -7.39
C GLY A 66 14.96 8.73 -8.52
N LYS A 67 15.14 7.81 -9.46
CA LYS A 67 14.28 7.65 -10.63
C LYS A 67 13.74 6.23 -10.69
N LEU A 68 12.48 6.13 -11.09
CA LEU A 68 11.80 4.85 -11.34
C LEU A 68 11.33 4.81 -12.78
N ASP A 69 11.31 3.62 -13.35
CA ASP A 69 10.76 3.39 -14.69
C ASP A 69 9.23 3.53 -14.69
N SER A 70 8.59 3.18 -13.57
CA SER A 70 7.14 3.23 -13.41
C SER A 70 6.73 3.35 -11.93
N THR A 71 5.50 3.76 -11.70
CA THR A 71 4.87 3.71 -10.37
C THR A 71 4.71 2.25 -9.94
N VAL A 72 5.14 1.93 -8.71
CA VAL A 72 5.11 0.57 -8.17
C VAL A 72 4.72 0.54 -6.71
N MET A 73 4.05 -0.56 -6.33
CA MET A 73 3.82 -0.86 -4.91
C MET A 73 5.11 -1.36 -4.27
N ALA A 74 5.47 -0.78 -3.14
CA ALA A 74 6.68 -1.07 -2.39
C ALA A 74 6.38 -1.24 -0.90
N SER A 75 7.37 -1.62 -0.14
CA SER A 75 7.33 -1.60 1.32
C SER A 75 8.63 -1.04 1.88
N LEU A 76 8.51 -0.35 3.01
CA LEU A 76 9.63 0.11 3.81
C LEU A 76 10.01 -0.99 4.79
N TYR A 77 11.29 -1.31 4.85
CA TYR A 77 11.87 -2.32 5.72
C TYR A 77 12.92 -1.73 6.63
N MET A 78 13.04 -2.26 7.83
CA MET A 78 14.20 -2.16 8.69
C MET A 78 14.74 -3.58 8.86
N ASP A 79 15.97 -3.80 8.44
CA ASP A 79 16.54 -5.16 8.32
C ASP A 79 15.60 -6.04 7.47
N ASP A 80 15.08 -7.15 8.02
CA ASP A 80 14.09 -8.02 7.35
C ASP A 80 12.65 -7.77 7.80
N GLN A 81 12.43 -6.81 8.70
CA GLN A 81 11.11 -6.47 9.20
C GLN A 81 10.42 -5.47 8.27
N ASN A 82 9.26 -5.85 7.73
CA ASN A 82 8.39 -4.93 7.02
C ASN A 82 7.76 -3.94 8.01
N ILE A 83 7.97 -2.64 7.77
CA ILE A 83 7.44 -1.57 8.61
C ILE A 83 6.09 -1.09 8.08
N MET A 84 6.01 -0.81 6.76
CA MET A 84 4.82 -0.22 6.15
C MET A 84 4.81 -0.40 4.62
N PRO A 85 3.62 -0.52 4.02
CA PRO A 85 3.47 -0.42 2.58
C PRO A 85 3.55 1.05 2.13
N LEU A 86 4.04 1.29 0.91
CA LEU A 86 3.99 2.60 0.26
C LEU A 86 3.96 2.45 -1.26
N VAL A 87 3.58 3.52 -1.95
CA VAL A 87 3.67 3.58 -3.41
C VAL A 87 4.88 4.43 -3.79
N MET A 88 5.79 3.85 -4.55
CA MET A 88 6.86 4.61 -5.18
C MET A 88 6.31 5.23 -6.47
N GLU A 89 6.03 6.53 -6.41
CA GLU A 89 5.47 7.33 -7.50
C GLU A 89 6.18 8.68 -7.60
N LYS A 90 5.95 9.39 -8.69
CA LYS A 90 6.54 10.72 -8.92
C LYS A 90 6.09 11.72 -7.84
N GLY A 91 7.05 12.48 -7.33
CA GLY A 91 6.79 13.58 -6.39
C GLY A 91 7.45 13.37 -5.05
N LYS A 92 6.99 14.14 -4.07
CA LYS A 92 7.52 14.15 -2.71
C LYS A 92 6.64 13.31 -1.79
N ILE A 93 7.15 12.15 -1.40
CA ILE A 93 6.53 11.23 -0.45
C ILE A 93 7.00 11.60 0.95
N GLN A 94 6.07 11.87 1.84
CA GLN A 94 6.33 12.20 3.24
C GLN A 94 5.97 11.00 4.12
N ILE A 95 6.96 10.44 4.80
CA ILE A 95 6.78 9.31 5.73
C ILE A 95 6.88 9.81 7.17
N LYS A 96 5.89 9.45 7.97
CA LYS A 96 5.92 9.67 9.41
C LYS A 96 5.81 8.34 10.15
N ILE A 97 6.75 8.07 11.05
CA ILE A 97 6.78 6.86 11.87
C ILE A 97 6.80 7.30 13.33
N ASP A 98 5.74 7.04 14.06
CA ASP A 98 5.69 7.19 15.49
C ASP A 98 5.15 5.92 16.17
N ASN A 99 5.07 5.93 17.51
CA ASN A 99 4.66 4.74 18.27
C ASN A 99 3.18 4.37 18.08
N THR A 100 2.37 5.29 17.59
CA THR A 100 0.90 5.12 17.46
C THR A 100 0.43 5.16 16.02
N CYS A 101 1.20 5.77 15.13
CA CYS A 101 0.78 5.99 13.75
C CYS A 101 1.97 5.92 12.79
N ILE A 102 1.75 5.22 11.69
CA ILE A 102 2.70 5.16 10.57
C ILE A 102 1.95 5.58 9.32
N THR A 103 2.46 6.59 8.62
CA THR A 103 1.80 7.13 7.42
C THR A 103 2.78 7.45 6.31
N ALA A 104 2.33 7.33 5.05
CA ALA A 104 2.97 7.92 3.88
C ALA A 104 1.95 8.82 3.15
N THR A 105 2.33 10.06 2.89
CA THR A 105 1.48 11.09 2.29
C THR A 105 2.26 11.93 1.28
N GLY A 106 1.64 12.97 0.73
CA GLY A 106 2.29 13.95 -0.17
C GLY A 106 2.17 13.61 -1.65
N THR A 107 1.75 12.40 -2.00
CA THR A 107 1.50 11.99 -3.38
C THR A 107 0.12 11.33 -3.51
N PRO A 108 -0.50 11.34 -4.71
CA PRO A 108 -1.89 10.92 -4.86
C PRO A 108 -2.19 9.48 -4.43
N LEU A 109 -1.33 8.52 -4.80
CA LEU A 109 -1.59 7.12 -4.47
C LEU A 109 -1.24 6.80 -3.01
N ASN A 110 -0.20 7.42 -2.45
CA ASN A 110 0.07 7.28 -1.02
C ASN A 110 -1.05 7.87 -0.17
N ASN A 111 -1.59 9.05 -0.53
CA ASN A 111 -2.76 9.61 0.16
C ASN A 111 -3.95 8.65 0.12
N LYS A 112 -4.29 8.09 -1.06
CA LYS A 112 -5.37 7.10 -1.19
C LYS A 112 -5.12 5.84 -0.36
N LEU A 113 -3.90 5.32 -0.37
CA LEU A 113 -3.52 4.14 0.39
C LEU A 113 -3.71 4.37 1.89
N TYR A 114 -3.27 5.52 2.40
CA TYR A 114 -3.34 5.81 3.82
C TYR A 114 -4.73 6.26 4.31
N ASP A 115 -5.56 6.81 3.45
CA ASP A 115 -7.00 6.97 3.71
C ASP A 115 -7.68 5.60 3.87
N PHE A 116 -7.36 4.64 3.01
CA PHE A 116 -7.84 3.26 3.13
C PHE A 116 -7.34 2.59 4.41
N VAL A 117 -6.05 2.71 4.71
CA VAL A 117 -5.43 2.15 5.94
C VAL A 117 -6.09 2.74 7.19
N ALA A 118 -6.34 4.05 7.23
CA ALA A 118 -7.00 4.69 8.36
C ALA A 118 -8.44 4.17 8.57
N ARG A 119 -9.21 4.02 7.48
CA ARG A 119 -10.56 3.44 7.54
C ARG A 119 -10.54 1.98 7.97
N LYS A 120 -9.58 1.19 7.47
CA LYS A 120 -9.39 -0.20 7.89
C LYS A 120 -9.08 -0.28 9.38
N ASN A 121 -8.13 0.52 9.88
CA ASN A 121 -7.77 0.54 11.29
C ASN A 121 -8.95 0.89 12.19
N ALA A 122 -9.82 1.82 11.76
CA ALA A 122 -11.05 2.14 12.50
C ALA A 122 -12.02 0.94 12.59
N LEU A 123 -12.07 0.07 11.56
CA LEU A 123 -12.82 -1.18 11.62
C LEU A 123 -12.17 -2.22 12.53
N ASP A 124 -10.82 -2.31 12.52
CA ASP A 124 -10.08 -3.17 13.44
C ASP A 124 -10.32 -2.74 14.91
N ASP A 125 -10.29 -1.44 15.21
CA ASP A 125 -10.60 -0.91 16.54
C ASP A 125 -12.03 -1.28 16.99
N ARG A 126 -12.99 -1.23 16.07
CA ARG A 126 -14.37 -1.69 16.35
C ARG A 126 -14.44 -3.19 16.62
N ALA A 127 -13.63 -4.02 15.96
CA ALA A 127 -13.54 -5.45 16.26
C ALA A 127 -13.13 -5.69 17.72
N TYR A 128 -12.11 -4.97 18.20
CA TYR A 128 -11.71 -5.02 19.61
C TYR A 128 -12.80 -4.54 20.56
N GLU A 129 -13.57 -3.50 20.19
CA GLU A 129 -14.68 -3.04 21.04
C GLU A 129 -15.83 -4.07 21.10
N ILE A 130 -16.08 -4.83 20.04
CA ILE A 130 -17.05 -5.93 20.05
C ILE A 130 -16.62 -7.04 21.04
N GLU A 131 -15.34 -7.41 21.06
CA GLU A 131 -14.80 -8.37 22.03
C GLU A 131 -14.96 -7.88 23.48
N ARG A 132 -14.70 -6.58 23.71
CA ARG A 132 -14.91 -5.95 25.02
C ARG A 132 -16.40 -5.89 25.42
N MET A 133 -17.28 -5.65 24.44
CA MET A 133 -18.73 -5.65 24.65
C MET A 133 -19.20 -7.05 25.07
N GLU A 134 -18.75 -8.11 24.40
CA GLU A 134 -19.02 -9.51 24.75
C GLU A 134 -18.66 -9.78 26.22
N SER A 135 -17.41 -9.43 26.60
CA SER A 135 -16.92 -9.61 27.96
C SER A 135 -17.77 -8.86 29.01
N ARG A 136 -18.16 -7.62 28.73
CA ARG A 136 -19.01 -6.80 29.63
C ARG A 136 -20.39 -7.41 29.80
N MET A 137 -21.03 -7.80 28.69
CA MET A 137 -22.38 -8.40 28.73
C MET A 137 -22.39 -9.69 29.58
N ILE A 138 -21.36 -10.52 29.49
CA ILE A 138 -21.21 -11.72 30.33
C ILE A 138 -21.04 -11.34 31.80
N MET A 139 -20.20 -10.35 32.11
CA MET A 139 -19.98 -9.89 33.49
C MET A 139 -21.25 -9.26 34.12
N ASP A 140 -22.07 -8.59 33.29
CA ASP A 140 -23.34 -8.00 33.70
C ASP A 140 -24.45 -9.06 33.90
N GLY A 141 -24.13 -10.36 33.69
CA GLY A 141 -25.05 -11.48 33.92
C GLY A 141 -26.16 -11.63 32.86
N LYS A 142 -25.94 -11.09 31.64
CA LYS A 142 -26.88 -11.30 30.55
C LYS A 142 -26.96 -12.77 30.14
N PRO A 143 -28.15 -13.28 29.74
CA PRO A 143 -28.29 -14.61 29.21
C PRO A 143 -27.35 -14.87 28.04
N PHE A 144 -26.68 -16.01 28.01
CA PHE A 144 -25.70 -16.36 26.97
C PHE A 144 -26.29 -16.26 25.56
N SER A 145 -27.55 -16.67 25.36
CA SER A 145 -28.23 -16.56 24.08
C SER A 145 -28.42 -15.11 23.59
N GLU A 146 -28.65 -14.16 24.52
CA GLU A 146 -28.74 -12.73 24.20
C GLU A 146 -27.36 -12.19 23.79
N VAL A 147 -26.31 -12.55 24.54
CA VAL A 147 -24.94 -12.16 24.25
C VAL A 147 -24.53 -12.66 22.86
N GLU A 148 -24.74 -13.96 22.60
CA GLU A 148 -24.38 -14.58 21.31
C GLU A 148 -25.09 -13.90 20.13
N GLN A 149 -26.38 -13.63 20.25
CA GLN A 149 -27.16 -12.98 19.19
C GLN A 149 -26.70 -11.56 18.90
N GLU A 150 -26.44 -10.75 19.93
CA GLU A 150 -25.99 -9.37 19.77
C GLU A 150 -24.60 -9.31 19.18
N ILE A 151 -23.67 -10.13 19.69
CA ILE A 151 -22.30 -10.18 19.20
C ILE A 151 -22.24 -10.70 17.75
N ALA A 152 -23.02 -11.72 17.41
CA ALA A 152 -23.10 -12.22 16.04
C ALA A 152 -23.60 -11.15 15.07
N LYS A 153 -24.60 -10.36 15.47
CA LYS A 153 -25.10 -9.24 14.68
C LYS A 153 -24.04 -8.15 14.45
N GLU A 154 -23.34 -7.74 15.51
CA GLU A 154 -22.31 -6.71 15.40
C GLU A 154 -21.12 -7.19 14.54
N ARG A 155 -20.71 -8.47 14.68
CA ARG A 155 -19.67 -9.06 13.84
C ARG A 155 -20.09 -9.13 12.36
N ALA A 156 -21.35 -9.47 12.08
CA ALA A 156 -21.87 -9.49 10.70
C ALA A 156 -21.87 -8.08 10.09
N ASN A 157 -22.35 -7.07 10.81
CA ASN A 157 -22.33 -5.68 10.36
C ASN A 157 -20.90 -5.20 10.06
N LEU A 158 -19.96 -5.51 10.96
CA LEU A 158 -18.54 -5.13 10.78
C LEU A 158 -17.93 -5.82 9.55
N SER A 159 -18.25 -7.11 9.33
CA SER A 159 -17.80 -7.85 8.16
C SER A 159 -18.33 -7.23 6.86
N ASP A 160 -19.61 -6.87 6.81
CA ASP A 160 -20.22 -6.24 5.64
C ASP A 160 -19.59 -4.87 5.34
N GLU A 161 -19.31 -4.06 6.38
CA GLU A 161 -18.63 -2.78 6.23
C GLU A 161 -17.19 -2.94 5.70
N PHE A 162 -16.47 -3.96 6.20
CA PHE A 162 -15.12 -4.27 5.74
C PHE A 162 -15.12 -4.73 4.27
N ASP A 163 -16.02 -5.63 3.91
CA ASP A 163 -16.16 -6.13 2.55
C ASP A 163 -16.50 -5.00 1.57
N LYS A 164 -17.40 -4.10 1.99
CA LYS A 164 -17.74 -2.90 1.22
C LYS A 164 -16.54 -1.97 1.04
N LEU A 165 -15.80 -1.70 2.12
CA LEU A 165 -14.59 -0.85 2.08
C LEU A 165 -13.56 -1.39 1.09
N VAL A 166 -13.26 -2.68 1.17
CA VAL A 166 -12.26 -3.33 0.31
C VAL A 166 -12.73 -3.36 -1.14
N LYS A 167 -13.99 -3.76 -1.37
CA LYS A 167 -14.56 -3.80 -2.72
C LYS A 167 -14.52 -2.44 -3.40
N GLU A 168 -15.02 -1.39 -2.74
CA GLU A 168 -15.02 -0.02 -3.26
C GLU A 168 -13.60 0.48 -3.54
N PHE A 169 -12.66 0.19 -2.64
CA PHE A 169 -11.28 0.61 -2.83
C PHE A 169 -10.64 -0.06 -4.05
N VAL A 170 -10.77 -1.37 -4.21
CA VAL A 170 -10.23 -2.11 -5.36
C VAL A 170 -10.87 -1.63 -6.66
N GLN A 171 -12.20 -1.46 -6.69
CA GLN A 171 -12.94 -0.97 -7.86
C GLN A 171 -12.48 0.42 -8.31
N ASN A 172 -12.29 1.34 -7.36
CA ASN A 172 -11.83 2.71 -7.63
C ASN A 172 -10.36 2.80 -8.03
N ASN A 173 -9.63 1.67 -7.98
CA ASN A 173 -8.20 1.59 -8.27
C ASN A 173 -7.82 0.49 -9.26
N TYR A 174 -8.76 0.02 -10.09
CA TYR A 174 -8.48 -1.02 -11.10
C TYR A 174 -7.34 -0.64 -12.06
N GLU A 175 -7.22 0.65 -12.39
CA GLU A 175 -6.29 1.18 -13.40
C GLU A 175 -4.93 1.62 -12.81
N ASN A 176 -4.68 1.38 -11.52
CA ASN A 176 -3.41 1.72 -10.88
C ASN A 176 -2.92 0.59 -9.97
N VAL A 177 -1.72 0.76 -9.41
CA VAL A 177 -1.02 -0.30 -8.63
C VAL A 177 -1.73 -0.68 -7.33
N LEU A 178 -2.62 0.16 -6.78
CA LEU A 178 -3.30 -0.08 -5.50
C LEU A 178 -4.35 -1.18 -5.61
N GLY A 179 -5.15 -1.19 -6.68
CA GLY A 179 -6.20 -2.20 -6.85
C GLY A 179 -5.64 -3.63 -6.86
N PRO A 180 -4.70 -3.97 -7.76
CA PRO A 180 -4.05 -5.28 -7.77
C PRO A 180 -3.34 -5.63 -6.47
N ALA A 181 -2.69 -4.65 -5.82
CA ALA A 181 -1.96 -4.89 -4.57
C ALA A 181 -2.91 -5.22 -3.41
N ILE A 182 -3.99 -4.46 -3.22
CA ILE A 182 -4.98 -4.75 -2.18
C ILE A 182 -5.72 -6.05 -2.48
N PHE A 183 -6.06 -6.32 -3.75
CA PHE A 183 -6.66 -7.59 -4.14
C PHE A 183 -5.76 -8.79 -3.78
N GLN A 184 -4.45 -8.70 -4.02
CA GLN A 184 -3.50 -9.74 -3.60
C GLN A 184 -3.42 -9.87 -2.08
N MET A 185 -3.46 -8.76 -1.34
CA MET A 185 -3.44 -8.77 0.13
C MET A 185 -4.66 -9.46 0.75
N MET A 186 -5.82 -9.52 0.06
CA MET A 186 -6.99 -10.24 0.53
C MET A 186 -6.76 -11.76 0.66
N SER A 187 -5.79 -12.31 -0.05
CA SER A 187 -5.37 -13.72 0.06
C SER A 187 -4.35 -13.96 1.18
N ASN A 188 -3.79 -12.90 1.79
CA ASN A 188 -2.85 -13.04 2.88
C ASN A 188 -3.58 -13.57 4.14
N GLY A 189 -2.92 -14.45 4.87
CA GLY A 189 -3.51 -15.09 6.06
C GLY A 189 -4.04 -16.52 5.79
N TYR A 190 -4.14 -16.92 4.55
CA TYR A 190 -4.38 -18.32 4.18
C TYR A 190 -3.05 -19.07 4.00
N THR A 191 -3.03 -20.36 4.36
CA THR A 191 -1.82 -21.22 4.20
C THR A 191 -1.45 -21.47 2.73
N SER A 192 -2.42 -21.29 1.82
CA SER A 192 -2.23 -21.34 0.36
C SER A 192 -3.05 -20.21 -0.28
N PRO A 193 -2.68 -19.75 -1.48
CA PRO A 193 -3.46 -18.77 -2.22
C PRO A 193 -4.91 -19.21 -2.36
N LYS A 194 -5.85 -18.33 -2.05
CA LYS A 194 -7.30 -18.63 -2.06
C LYS A 194 -8.07 -17.45 -2.60
N ILE A 195 -9.02 -17.73 -3.50
CA ILE A 195 -10.02 -16.76 -3.95
C ILE A 195 -11.25 -16.88 -3.05
N THR A 196 -11.58 -15.79 -2.38
CA THR A 196 -12.78 -15.70 -1.51
C THR A 196 -14.01 -15.29 -2.32
N PRO A 197 -15.24 -15.46 -1.79
CA PRO A 197 -16.46 -15.01 -2.48
C PRO A 197 -16.43 -13.50 -2.84
N LEU A 198 -15.86 -12.65 -1.97
CA LEU A 198 -15.68 -11.24 -2.25
C LEU A 198 -14.73 -11.01 -3.44
N MET A 199 -13.62 -11.75 -3.49
CA MET A 199 -12.67 -11.67 -4.61
C MET A 199 -13.29 -12.14 -5.93
N GLU A 200 -14.11 -13.20 -5.91
CA GLU A 200 -14.85 -13.65 -7.09
C GLU A 200 -15.80 -12.55 -7.59
N GLN A 201 -16.49 -11.87 -6.68
CA GLN A 201 -17.38 -10.78 -7.01
C GLN A 201 -16.61 -9.60 -7.64
N ILE A 202 -15.46 -9.23 -7.07
CA ILE A 202 -14.58 -8.20 -7.64
C ILE A 202 -14.13 -8.58 -9.06
N LEU A 203 -13.65 -9.82 -9.26
CA LEU A 203 -13.19 -10.30 -10.56
C LEU A 203 -14.29 -10.30 -11.62
N LYS A 204 -15.54 -10.64 -11.25
CA LYS A 204 -16.68 -10.63 -12.14
C LYS A 204 -17.00 -9.24 -12.70
N GLU A 205 -16.82 -8.22 -11.87
CA GLU A 205 -17.11 -6.81 -12.22
C GLU A 205 -15.88 -6.08 -12.81
N ALA A 206 -14.68 -6.65 -12.66
CA ALA A 206 -13.42 -6.02 -13.03
C ALA A 206 -13.23 -5.92 -14.56
N PRO A 207 -12.56 -4.85 -15.05
CA PRO A 207 -12.15 -4.74 -16.45
C PRO A 207 -11.05 -5.77 -16.80
N GLU A 208 -10.84 -6.01 -18.08
CA GLU A 208 -9.83 -6.96 -18.56
C GLU A 208 -8.40 -6.54 -18.17
N SER A 209 -8.11 -5.24 -18.16
CA SER A 209 -6.83 -4.67 -17.71
C SER A 209 -6.47 -5.12 -16.29
N PHE A 210 -7.45 -5.12 -15.37
CA PHE A 210 -7.25 -5.59 -14.00
C PHE A 210 -7.10 -7.12 -13.94
N ARG A 211 -7.97 -7.88 -14.61
CA ARG A 211 -7.91 -9.35 -14.60
C ARG A 211 -6.62 -9.90 -15.18
N SER A 212 -6.08 -9.24 -16.21
CA SER A 212 -4.82 -9.62 -16.87
C SER A 212 -3.58 -9.10 -16.16
N HIS A 213 -3.74 -8.24 -15.14
CA HIS A 213 -2.61 -7.73 -14.36
C HIS A 213 -1.83 -8.88 -13.71
N THR A 214 -0.49 -8.86 -13.81
CA THR A 214 0.38 -9.97 -13.39
C THR A 214 0.09 -10.45 -11.96
N MET A 215 -0.08 -9.54 -11.00
CA MET A 215 -0.36 -9.88 -9.60
C MET A 215 -1.71 -10.60 -9.45
N VAL A 216 -2.75 -10.10 -10.12
CA VAL A 216 -4.11 -10.70 -10.06
C VAL A 216 -4.12 -12.07 -10.72
N ARG A 217 -3.56 -12.18 -11.93
CA ARG A 217 -3.49 -13.42 -12.67
C ARG A 217 -2.68 -14.49 -11.94
N SER A 218 -1.49 -14.13 -11.41
CA SER A 218 -0.66 -15.08 -10.65
C SER A 218 -1.40 -15.63 -9.43
N LEU A 219 -2.17 -14.80 -8.73
CA LEU A 219 -2.97 -15.23 -7.59
C LEU A 219 -4.10 -16.17 -8.00
N VAL A 220 -4.84 -15.83 -9.06
CA VAL A 220 -5.93 -16.68 -9.58
C VAL A 220 -5.39 -18.02 -10.05
N ASP A 221 -4.27 -18.04 -10.78
CA ASP A 221 -3.65 -19.29 -11.28
C ASP A 221 -3.13 -20.17 -10.12
N ALA A 222 -2.58 -19.56 -9.06
CA ALA A 222 -2.08 -20.27 -7.87
C ALA A 222 -3.19 -20.78 -6.94
N SER A 223 -4.43 -20.30 -7.08
CA SER A 223 -5.59 -20.70 -6.27
C SER A 223 -6.38 -21.88 -6.84
N ARG A 224 -6.02 -22.33 -8.04
CA ARG A 224 -6.63 -23.47 -8.75
C ARG A 224 -5.91 -24.77 -8.44
#